data_fdd138f73860dea4a5ac82ef5acbfd7c
#
_entry.id   fdd138f73860dea4a5ac82ef5acbfd7c
#
_cell.length_a   1.000
_cell.length_b   1.000
_cell.length_c   1.000
_cell.angle_alpha   90.00
_cell.angle_beta   90.00
_cell.angle_gamma   90.00
#
_symmetry.space_group_name_H-M   'P 1'
#
loop_
_entity.id
_entity.type
_entity.pdbx_description
1 polymer ?
#
loop_
_entity_poly.entity_id
_entity_poly.type
_entity_poly.pdbx_seq_one_letter_code
_entity_poly.pdbx_strand_id
1 'polypeptide(L)'
;MTDLVVEDGSIVGANVEDLESTYRIDAKKTIIATGGFTRNADLVAKYAPDYTSAFPFTGAGGTGDGHVMAEKLGAPIIGSGMMGLSGINPSLGYYGPIGGAVWSAQMTVNAEGERFMDKKFYGDTLALLVEQTNSCGYGIYDASNEIVDRLEAGVEAGVVAKYDNLDDLASGQGIDADALKKQAESADIKSAPFYCIQRKPLFIGSIPGIKVDEHCRVVNGAGEEIGNLYAAGEVMYANVFDGTYPASGSGVGTSCYTGAISARDALAALA
;
A
#
# COMPACT_ATOMS: atom_id res chain seq x y z
N MET A 1 -15.88 -14.38 8.17
CA MET A 1 -16.05 -14.19 9.63
C MET A 1 -16.75 -12.86 9.84
N THR A 2 -17.83 -12.85 10.58
CA THR A 2 -18.68 -11.66 10.77
C THR A 2 -18.47 -11.00 12.13
N ASP A 3 -18.13 -11.79 13.16
CA ASP A 3 -17.83 -11.27 14.51
C ASP A 3 -17.08 -12.31 15.33
N LEU A 4 -16.46 -11.83 16.44
CA LEU A 4 -15.85 -12.69 17.46
C LEU A 4 -16.89 -13.01 18.55
N VAL A 5 -16.85 -14.23 19.10
CA VAL A 5 -17.73 -14.63 20.19
C VAL A 5 -17.00 -14.47 21.51
N VAL A 6 -17.61 -13.68 22.43
CA VAL A 6 -17.06 -13.36 23.74
C VAL A 6 -17.90 -14.04 24.83
N GLU A 7 -17.25 -14.75 25.73
CA GLU A 7 -17.85 -15.30 26.95
C GLU A 7 -16.90 -15.01 28.13
N ASP A 8 -17.42 -14.48 29.21
CA ASP A 8 -16.68 -14.11 30.45
C ASP A 8 -15.40 -13.28 30.19
N GLY A 9 -15.49 -12.33 29.19
CA GLY A 9 -14.39 -11.44 28.82
C GLY A 9 -13.29 -12.08 27.97
N SER A 10 -13.44 -13.33 27.55
CA SER A 10 -12.50 -14.04 26.67
C SER A 10 -13.13 -14.44 25.34
N ILE A 11 -12.32 -14.54 24.30
CA ILE A 11 -12.75 -15.04 23.00
C ILE A 11 -12.86 -16.56 23.05
N VAL A 12 -14.03 -17.08 22.65
CA VAL A 12 -14.34 -18.51 22.61
C VAL A 12 -14.64 -19.02 21.21
N GLY A 13 -14.55 -18.17 20.19
CA GLY A 13 -14.80 -18.55 18.81
C GLY A 13 -15.14 -17.36 17.93
N ALA A 14 -15.75 -17.66 16.80
CA ALA A 14 -16.18 -16.68 15.82
C ALA A 14 -17.50 -17.08 15.14
N ASN A 15 -18.31 -16.09 14.77
CA ASN A 15 -19.42 -16.27 13.84
C ASN A 15 -18.91 -16.13 12.41
N VAL A 16 -19.33 -17.02 11.55
CA VAL A 16 -18.90 -17.10 10.15
C VAL A 16 -20.11 -17.16 9.24
N GLU A 17 -20.04 -16.42 8.15
CA GLU A 17 -21.00 -16.47 7.05
C GLU A 17 -20.28 -16.90 5.78
N ASP A 18 -20.84 -17.85 5.07
CA ASP A 18 -20.46 -18.22 3.72
C ASP A 18 -21.66 -18.04 2.75
N LEU A 19 -21.53 -18.54 1.54
CA LEU A 19 -22.57 -18.38 0.51
C LEU A 19 -23.87 -19.13 0.82
N GLU A 20 -23.85 -20.10 1.74
CA GLU A 20 -24.97 -21.01 1.99
C GLU A 20 -25.55 -20.86 3.40
N SER A 21 -24.74 -20.45 4.37
CA SER A 21 -25.14 -20.47 5.79
C SER A 21 -24.35 -19.50 6.67
N THR A 22 -24.92 -19.24 7.84
CA THR A 22 -24.24 -18.61 8.97
C THR A 22 -24.05 -19.64 10.07
N TYR A 23 -22.84 -19.78 10.60
CA TYR A 23 -22.53 -20.75 11.65
C TYR A 23 -21.48 -20.22 12.63
N ARG A 24 -21.41 -20.84 13.81
CA ARG A 24 -20.43 -20.54 14.85
C ARG A 24 -19.30 -21.57 14.80
N ILE A 25 -18.07 -21.10 14.93
CA ILE A 25 -16.89 -21.94 15.18
C ILE A 25 -16.45 -21.69 16.61
N ASP A 26 -16.48 -22.73 17.47
CA ASP A 26 -15.91 -22.66 18.80
C ASP A 26 -14.41 -22.93 18.74
N ALA A 27 -13.63 -22.11 19.44
CA ALA A 27 -12.19 -22.17 19.47
C ALA A 27 -11.63 -21.78 20.84
N LYS A 28 -10.64 -22.54 21.32
CA LYS A 28 -9.93 -22.22 22.58
C LYS A 28 -8.99 -21.02 22.43
N LYS A 29 -8.46 -20.77 21.22
CA LYS A 29 -7.61 -19.63 20.88
C LYS A 29 -7.98 -19.16 19.48
N THR A 30 -7.95 -17.85 19.25
CA THR A 30 -8.27 -17.23 17.96
C THR A 30 -7.13 -16.30 17.55
N ILE A 31 -6.68 -16.43 16.30
CA ILE A 31 -5.65 -15.57 15.71
C ILE A 31 -6.30 -14.76 14.59
N ILE A 32 -6.34 -13.43 14.71
CA ILE A 32 -6.75 -12.52 13.65
C ILE A 32 -5.59 -12.41 12.66
N ALA A 33 -5.81 -12.87 11.42
CA ALA A 33 -4.83 -12.79 10.31
C ALA A 33 -5.52 -12.33 9.02
N THR A 34 -6.38 -11.32 9.14
CA THR A 34 -7.31 -10.87 8.09
C THR A 34 -6.68 -9.92 7.08
N GLY A 35 -5.39 -9.63 7.19
CA GLY A 35 -4.72 -8.62 6.36
C GLY A 35 -5.09 -7.20 6.77
N GLY A 36 -4.87 -6.26 5.86
CA GLY A 36 -5.06 -4.83 6.10
C GLY A 36 -6.43 -4.28 5.70
N PHE A 37 -6.49 -2.95 5.54
CA PHE A 37 -7.74 -2.23 5.28
C PHE A 37 -7.69 -1.31 4.04
N THR A 38 -6.78 -1.52 3.11
CA THR A 38 -6.56 -0.64 1.95
C THR A 38 -7.78 -0.49 1.01
N ARG A 39 -8.73 -1.42 1.08
CA ARG A 39 -9.99 -1.41 0.33
C ARG A 39 -11.16 -0.77 1.10
N ASN A 40 -10.93 -0.29 2.31
CA ASN A 40 -11.94 0.37 3.13
C ASN A 40 -11.61 1.86 3.25
N ALA A 41 -12.29 2.69 2.45
CA ALA A 41 -12.05 4.13 2.40
C ALA A 41 -12.26 4.83 3.75
N ASP A 42 -13.22 4.35 4.56
CA ASP A 42 -13.50 4.94 5.89
C ASP A 42 -12.35 4.66 6.86
N LEU A 43 -11.78 3.45 6.83
CA LEU A 43 -10.61 3.11 7.66
C LEU A 43 -9.35 3.83 7.17
N VAL A 44 -9.16 3.99 5.85
CA VAL A 44 -8.07 4.81 5.29
C VAL A 44 -8.22 6.25 5.77
N ALA A 45 -9.40 6.86 5.65
CA ALA A 45 -9.63 8.21 6.12
C ALA A 45 -9.43 8.37 7.64
N LYS A 46 -9.76 7.34 8.41
CA LYS A 46 -9.62 7.35 9.88
C LYS A 46 -8.17 7.19 10.34
N TYR A 47 -7.41 6.26 9.76
CA TYR A 47 -6.09 5.87 10.26
C TYR A 47 -4.90 6.35 9.41
N ALA A 48 -5.16 6.78 8.18
CA ALA A 48 -4.16 7.26 7.24
C ALA A 48 -4.71 8.39 6.35
N PRO A 49 -5.22 9.50 6.94
CA PRO A 49 -5.95 10.56 6.22
C PRO A 49 -5.14 11.20 5.09
N ASP A 50 -3.82 11.29 5.24
CA ASP A 50 -2.93 11.89 4.25
C ASP A 50 -2.85 11.07 2.94
N TYR A 51 -3.32 9.82 2.96
CA TYR A 51 -3.20 8.88 1.84
C TYR A 51 -4.52 8.59 1.11
N THR A 52 -5.57 9.35 1.36
CA THR A 52 -6.91 9.12 0.77
C THR A 52 -6.94 9.24 -0.76
N SER A 53 -5.95 9.88 -1.37
CA SER A 53 -5.79 9.98 -2.83
C SER A 53 -5.12 8.76 -3.47
N ALA A 54 -4.61 7.82 -2.68
CA ALA A 54 -3.91 6.65 -3.21
C ALA A 54 -4.88 5.54 -3.63
N PHE A 55 -4.47 4.76 -4.62
CA PHE A 55 -5.25 3.66 -5.17
C PHE A 55 -4.90 2.32 -4.50
N PRO A 56 -5.87 1.48 -4.13
CA PRO A 56 -5.59 0.16 -3.60
C PRO A 56 -5.10 -0.80 -4.69
N PHE A 57 -3.86 -1.26 -4.57
CA PHE A 57 -3.23 -2.29 -5.41
C PHE A 57 -3.05 -3.58 -4.61
N THR A 58 -4.13 -4.02 -3.97
CA THR A 58 -4.19 -5.17 -3.07
C THR A 58 -5.35 -6.07 -3.42
N GLY A 59 -5.39 -7.26 -2.85
CA GLY A 59 -6.52 -8.18 -2.96
C GLY A 59 -7.84 -7.57 -2.48
N ALA A 60 -8.96 -8.06 -2.99
CA ALA A 60 -10.30 -7.55 -2.66
C ALA A 60 -10.66 -7.68 -1.17
N GLY A 61 -10.03 -8.62 -0.45
CA GLY A 61 -10.28 -8.87 0.97
C GLY A 61 -9.59 -7.93 1.96
N GLY A 62 -8.87 -6.90 1.49
CA GLY A 62 -8.25 -5.90 2.36
C GLY A 62 -9.27 -4.89 2.93
N THR A 63 -10.31 -5.37 3.61
CA THR A 63 -11.48 -4.62 4.08
C THR A 63 -11.37 -4.15 5.52
N GLY A 64 -10.37 -4.64 6.27
CA GLY A 64 -10.14 -4.21 7.65
C GLY A 64 -11.04 -4.85 8.69
N ASP A 65 -11.70 -5.96 8.39
CA ASP A 65 -12.66 -6.61 9.28
C ASP A 65 -12.05 -6.95 10.65
N GLY A 66 -10.80 -7.43 10.67
CA GLY A 66 -10.08 -7.72 11.92
C GLY A 66 -9.84 -6.48 12.77
N HIS A 67 -9.53 -5.34 12.15
CA HIS A 67 -9.37 -4.06 12.85
C HIS A 67 -10.68 -3.64 13.53
N VAL A 68 -11.77 -3.69 12.79
CA VAL A 68 -13.10 -3.32 13.29
C VAL A 68 -13.53 -4.25 14.44
N MET A 69 -13.30 -5.56 14.32
CA MET A 69 -13.63 -6.52 15.38
C MET A 69 -12.80 -6.29 16.64
N ALA A 70 -11.50 -6.03 16.50
CA ALA A 70 -10.62 -5.77 17.63
C ALA A 70 -10.95 -4.45 18.33
N GLU A 71 -11.27 -3.38 17.61
CA GLU A 71 -11.72 -2.10 18.18
C GLU A 71 -12.99 -2.26 19.04
N LYS A 72 -13.97 -3.04 18.57
CA LYS A 72 -15.20 -3.32 19.34
C LYS A 72 -14.89 -3.97 20.69
N LEU A 73 -13.77 -4.67 20.83
CA LEU A 73 -13.29 -5.30 22.07
C LEU A 73 -12.41 -4.37 22.91
N GLY A 74 -12.20 -3.13 22.47
CA GLY A 74 -11.35 -2.16 23.17
C GLY A 74 -9.86 -2.26 22.85
N ALA A 75 -9.46 -3.04 21.84
CA ALA A 75 -8.09 -3.05 21.35
C ALA A 75 -7.79 -1.77 20.56
N PRO A 76 -6.75 -1.00 20.88
CA PRO A 76 -6.40 0.18 20.09
C PRO A 76 -5.77 -0.23 18.76
N ILE A 77 -6.10 0.53 17.71
CA ILE A 77 -5.36 0.52 16.47
C ILE A 77 -4.27 1.59 16.58
N ILE A 78 -3.03 1.17 16.44
CA ILE A 78 -1.84 2.01 16.63
C ILE A 78 -1.10 2.24 15.33
N GLY A 79 -0.19 3.22 15.35
CA GLY A 79 0.68 3.56 14.23
C GLY A 79 0.05 4.49 13.21
N SER A 80 0.83 4.81 12.20
CA SER A 80 0.47 5.71 11.10
C SER A 80 1.13 5.24 9.81
N GLY A 81 0.81 5.91 8.70
CA GLY A 81 1.42 5.62 7.41
C GLY A 81 0.79 4.45 6.67
N MET A 82 1.26 4.21 5.46
CA MET A 82 0.78 3.13 4.60
C MET A 82 1.95 2.47 3.89
N MET A 83 1.83 1.19 3.60
CA MET A 83 2.72 0.51 2.67
C MET A 83 2.29 0.86 1.26
N GLY A 84 3.18 1.41 0.48
CA GLY A 84 2.83 1.79 -0.88
C GLY A 84 4.03 2.07 -1.75
N LEU A 85 3.74 2.36 -3.00
CA LEU A 85 4.73 2.66 -4.02
C LEU A 85 4.16 3.61 -5.06
N SER A 86 5.06 4.13 -5.88
CA SER A 86 4.72 4.79 -7.12
C SER A 86 4.42 3.75 -8.19
N GLY A 87 3.23 3.76 -8.73
CA GLY A 87 2.85 2.90 -9.85
C GLY A 87 2.32 3.69 -11.04
N ILE A 88 2.00 3.00 -12.12
CA ILE A 88 1.31 3.58 -13.27
C ILE A 88 -0.09 3.99 -12.82
N ASN A 89 -0.61 5.10 -13.38
CA ASN A 89 -1.97 5.55 -13.11
C ASN A 89 -2.99 4.44 -13.48
N PRO A 90 -3.67 3.84 -12.49
CA PRO A 90 -4.57 2.72 -12.76
C PRO A 90 -5.83 3.12 -13.54
N SER A 91 -6.15 4.42 -13.59
CA SER A 91 -7.26 4.92 -14.40
C SER A 91 -7.01 4.83 -15.92
N LEU A 92 -5.74 4.65 -16.33
CA LEU A 92 -5.37 4.46 -17.75
C LEU A 92 -5.46 2.99 -18.17
N GLY A 93 -5.71 2.07 -17.26
CA GLY A 93 -5.75 0.65 -17.51
C GLY A 93 -4.58 -0.12 -16.86
N TYR A 94 -4.53 -1.42 -17.13
CA TYR A 94 -3.49 -2.30 -16.59
C TYR A 94 -2.73 -2.99 -17.73
N TYR A 95 -1.42 -2.82 -17.73
CA TYR A 95 -0.51 -3.55 -18.61
C TYR A 95 0.71 -4.04 -17.82
N GLY A 96 0.68 -5.30 -17.41
CA GLY A 96 1.68 -5.91 -16.52
C GLY A 96 3.13 -5.73 -16.96
N PRO A 97 3.50 -5.92 -18.25
CA PRO A 97 4.87 -5.77 -18.72
C PRO A 97 5.49 -4.39 -18.51
N ILE A 98 4.67 -3.32 -18.45
CA ILE A 98 5.17 -1.96 -18.25
C ILE A 98 5.27 -1.57 -16.78
N GLY A 99 4.72 -2.37 -15.84
CA GLY A 99 4.64 -2.03 -14.42
C GLY A 99 5.98 -1.64 -13.78
N GLY A 100 7.07 -2.28 -14.18
CA GLY A 100 8.43 -1.95 -13.73
C GLY A 100 9.06 -0.73 -14.41
N ALA A 101 8.48 -0.20 -15.49
CA ALA A 101 9.07 0.89 -16.26
C ALA A 101 9.17 2.19 -15.48
N VAL A 102 8.32 2.40 -14.47
CA VAL A 102 8.37 3.59 -13.60
C VAL A 102 9.72 3.76 -12.92
N TRP A 103 10.49 2.68 -12.72
CA TRP A 103 11.81 2.71 -12.10
C TRP A 103 12.95 3.04 -13.08
N SER A 104 12.70 2.96 -14.38
CA SER A 104 13.65 3.28 -15.45
C SER A 104 13.47 4.69 -16.01
N ALA A 105 12.62 5.52 -15.40
CA ALA A 105 12.45 6.91 -15.82
C ALA A 105 13.76 7.68 -15.70
N GLN A 106 14.15 8.41 -16.78
CA GLN A 106 15.33 9.26 -16.76
C GLN A 106 15.14 10.44 -15.81
N MET A 107 13.91 10.92 -15.66
CA MET A 107 13.50 11.82 -14.59
C MET A 107 12.03 11.63 -14.23
N THR A 108 11.64 12.09 -13.04
CA THR A 108 10.23 12.21 -12.64
C THR A 108 9.97 13.64 -12.19
N VAL A 109 8.98 14.28 -12.80
CA VAL A 109 8.57 15.65 -12.50
C VAL A 109 7.13 15.69 -11.99
N ASN A 110 6.76 16.79 -11.32
CA ASN A 110 5.39 17.14 -10.97
C ASN A 110 4.72 18.00 -12.06
N ALA A 111 3.50 18.47 -11.84
CA ALA A 111 2.78 19.33 -12.78
C ALA A 111 3.48 20.70 -12.97
N GLU A 112 4.21 21.16 -11.98
CA GLU A 112 5.02 22.38 -12.02
C GLU A 112 6.34 22.18 -12.79
N GLY A 113 6.57 20.98 -13.34
CA GLY A 113 7.78 20.64 -14.09
C GLY A 113 9.03 20.43 -13.23
N GLU A 114 8.88 20.36 -11.91
CA GLU A 114 9.99 20.22 -10.96
C GLU A 114 10.28 18.74 -10.65
N ARG A 115 11.57 18.39 -10.59
CA ARG A 115 12.00 17.04 -10.18
C ARG A 115 11.85 16.86 -8.69
N PHE A 116 11.22 15.76 -8.25
CA PHE A 116 10.95 15.51 -6.83
C PHE A 116 11.25 14.08 -6.35
N MET A 117 11.50 13.14 -7.25
CA MET A 117 11.59 11.70 -6.91
C MET A 117 12.95 11.07 -7.26
N ASP A 118 13.96 11.87 -7.49
CA ASP A 118 15.29 11.39 -7.87
C ASP A 118 15.95 10.61 -6.74
N LYS A 119 16.37 9.38 -7.05
CA LYS A 119 17.14 8.50 -6.15
C LYS A 119 16.48 8.26 -4.78
N LYS A 120 15.17 8.36 -4.69
CA LYS A 120 14.44 8.10 -3.45
C LYS A 120 14.27 6.62 -3.22
N PHE A 121 14.27 6.26 -1.93
CA PHE A 121 14.01 4.91 -1.51
C PHE A 121 12.59 4.48 -1.91
N TYR A 122 12.43 3.21 -2.22
CA TYR A 122 11.17 2.62 -2.68
C TYR A 122 9.96 2.96 -1.76
N GLY A 123 10.14 2.90 -0.43
CA GLY A 123 9.10 3.18 0.55
C GLY A 123 8.66 4.65 0.63
N ASP A 124 9.52 5.59 0.20
CA ASP A 124 9.22 7.03 0.30
C ASP A 124 8.36 7.52 -0.87
N THR A 125 8.26 6.75 -1.95
CA THR A 125 7.61 7.21 -3.18
C THR A 125 6.10 7.41 -3.06
N LEU A 126 5.44 6.70 -2.15
CA LEU A 126 4.03 6.91 -1.83
C LEU A 126 3.81 8.30 -1.23
N ALA A 127 4.54 8.63 -0.14
CA ALA A 127 4.43 9.91 0.55
C ALA A 127 4.73 11.07 -0.39
N LEU A 128 5.81 10.99 -1.18
CA LEU A 128 6.19 12.02 -2.14
C LEU A 128 5.10 12.27 -3.20
N LEU A 129 4.39 11.24 -3.65
CA LEU A 129 3.33 11.41 -4.66
C LEU A 129 2.07 12.02 -4.09
N VAL A 130 1.67 11.67 -2.87
CA VAL A 130 0.44 12.25 -2.27
C VAL A 130 0.58 13.75 -2.01
N GLU A 131 1.81 14.26 -1.84
CA GLU A 131 2.10 15.69 -1.69
C GLU A 131 2.03 16.48 -2.99
N GLN A 132 2.08 15.82 -4.18
CA GLN A 132 2.07 16.52 -5.46
C GLN A 132 0.66 16.94 -5.89
N THR A 133 0.59 17.95 -6.76
CA THR A 133 -0.66 18.37 -7.41
C THR A 133 -1.38 17.18 -8.02
N ASN A 134 -2.64 16.98 -7.66
CA ASN A 134 -3.46 15.82 -8.04
C ASN A 134 -2.86 14.47 -7.66
N SER A 135 -1.94 14.42 -6.71
CA SER A 135 -1.17 13.22 -6.32
C SER A 135 -0.62 12.52 -7.56
N CYS A 136 0.04 13.26 -8.45
CA CYS A 136 0.52 12.76 -9.72
C CYS A 136 1.98 13.15 -9.95
N GLY A 137 2.77 12.20 -10.40
CA GLY A 137 4.08 12.40 -10.98
C GLY A 137 4.11 11.96 -12.45
N TYR A 138 5.08 12.45 -13.19
CA TYR A 138 5.26 12.18 -14.60
C TYR A 138 6.67 11.62 -14.82
N GLY A 139 6.77 10.33 -15.11
CA GLY A 139 8.02 9.69 -15.52
C GLY A 139 8.30 10.02 -16.97
N ILE A 140 9.42 10.68 -17.23
CA ILE A 140 9.82 11.14 -18.57
C ILE A 140 10.96 10.27 -19.08
N TYR A 141 10.83 9.89 -20.36
CA TYR A 141 11.79 9.07 -21.08
C TYR A 141 11.98 9.64 -22.50
N ASP A 142 13.12 9.36 -23.09
CA ASP A 142 13.37 9.65 -24.51
C ASP A 142 13.75 8.38 -25.29
N ALA A 143 13.95 8.51 -26.60
CA ALA A 143 14.26 7.39 -27.48
C ALA A 143 15.59 6.68 -27.17
N SER A 144 16.46 7.26 -26.34
CA SER A 144 17.71 6.64 -25.91
C SER A 144 17.56 5.71 -24.71
N ASN A 145 16.37 5.66 -24.09
CA ASN A 145 16.13 4.83 -22.90
C ASN A 145 16.21 3.33 -23.25
N GLU A 146 16.84 2.55 -22.37
CA GLU A 146 17.06 1.11 -22.57
C GLU A 146 15.78 0.27 -22.68
N ILE A 147 14.63 0.80 -22.19
CA ILE A 147 13.34 0.12 -22.22
C ILE A 147 12.41 0.63 -23.34
N VAL A 148 12.92 1.30 -24.37
CA VAL A 148 12.10 1.93 -25.42
C VAL A 148 11.09 0.95 -26.05
N ASP A 149 11.45 -0.28 -26.31
CA ASP A 149 10.55 -1.30 -26.86
C ASP A 149 9.36 -1.59 -25.94
N ARG A 150 9.59 -1.54 -24.62
CA ARG A 150 8.51 -1.68 -23.62
C ARG A 150 7.64 -0.44 -23.56
N LEU A 151 8.23 0.76 -23.74
CA LEU A 151 7.46 2.00 -23.81
C LEU A 151 6.54 2.01 -25.03
N GLU A 152 7.03 1.58 -26.21
CA GLU A 152 6.19 1.44 -27.42
C GLU A 152 5.03 0.46 -27.19
N ALA A 153 5.28 -0.71 -26.61
CA ALA A 153 4.21 -1.63 -26.26
C ALA A 153 3.21 -1.03 -25.25
N GLY A 154 3.68 -0.17 -24.35
CA GLY A 154 2.83 0.59 -23.42
C GLY A 154 2.00 1.67 -24.11
N VAL A 155 2.49 2.26 -25.21
CA VAL A 155 1.74 3.20 -26.06
C VAL A 155 0.59 2.45 -26.74
N GLU A 156 0.85 1.29 -27.33
CA GLU A 156 -0.18 0.43 -27.94
C GLU A 156 -1.26 0.02 -26.93
N ALA A 157 -0.87 -0.22 -25.68
CA ALA A 157 -1.77 -0.55 -24.58
C ALA A 157 -2.50 0.67 -23.97
N GLY A 158 -2.17 1.90 -24.38
CA GLY A 158 -2.81 3.13 -23.90
C GLY A 158 -2.36 3.59 -22.51
N VAL A 159 -1.29 3.02 -21.93
CA VAL A 159 -0.77 3.37 -20.59
C VAL A 159 0.49 4.24 -20.61
N VAL A 160 1.07 4.44 -21.77
CA VAL A 160 2.20 5.35 -22.04
C VAL A 160 1.79 6.36 -23.09
N ALA A 161 2.04 7.63 -22.83
CA ALA A 161 1.85 8.68 -23.84
C ALA A 161 3.16 8.92 -24.61
N LYS A 162 3.07 9.18 -25.93
CA LYS A 162 4.20 9.41 -26.83
C LYS A 162 4.05 10.75 -27.53
N TYR A 163 5.14 11.49 -27.65
CA TYR A 163 5.18 12.84 -28.21
C TYR A 163 6.44 13.06 -29.05
N ASP A 164 6.33 13.92 -30.09
CA ASP A 164 7.45 14.25 -30.96
C ASP A 164 8.36 15.33 -30.39
N ASN A 165 7.88 16.11 -29.41
CA ASN A 165 8.65 17.17 -28.75
C ASN A 165 8.17 17.38 -27.30
N LEU A 166 8.97 18.11 -26.49
CA LEU A 166 8.68 18.37 -25.06
C LEU A 166 7.55 19.39 -24.87
N ASP A 167 7.29 20.28 -25.81
CA ASP A 167 6.17 21.24 -25.69
C ASP A 167 4.82 20.54 -25.82
N ASP A 168 4.70 19.61 -26.78
CA ASP A 168 3.51 18.77 -26.92
C ASP A 168 3.33 17.83 -25.72
N LEU A 169 4.43 17.28 -25.17
CA LEU A 169 4.38 16.48 -23.96
C LEU A 169 3.88 17.30 -22.77
N ALA A 170 4.45 18.48 -22.57
CA ALA A 170 4.05 19.39 -21.49
C ALA A 170 2.57 19.76 -21.59
N SER A 171 2.13 20.19 -22.77
CA SER A 171 0.75 20.56 -23.04
C SER A 171 -0.21 19.39 -22.85
N GLY A 172 0.13 18.21 -23.37
CA GLY A 172 -0.70 17.00 -23.31
C GLY A 172 -0.83 16.41 -21.89
N GLN A 173 0.16 16.66 -21.03
CA GLN A 173 0.17 16.16 -19.64
C GLN A 173 -0.18 17.25 -18.60
N GLY A 174 -0.31 18.52 -19.01
CA GLY A 174 -0.57 19.63 -18.11
C GLY A 174 0.62 19.96 -17.22
N ILE A 175 1.84 19.90 -17.76
CA ILE A 175 3.10 20.21 -17.07
C ILE A 175 3.59 21.59 -17.52
N ASP A 176 4.24 22.34 -16.62
CA ASP A 176 4.91 23.59 -17.02
C ASP A 176 6.02 23.30 -18.04
N ALA A 177 5.89 23.88 -19.25
CA ALA A 177 6.75 23.56 -20.37
C ALA A 177 8.19 24.09 -20.22
N ASP A 178 8.35 25.27 -19.63
CA ASP A 178 9.68 25.89 -19.49
C ASP A 178 10.47 25.19 -18.38
N ALA A 179 9.81 24.87 -17.26
CA ALA A 179 10.41 24.10 -16.22
C ALA A 179 10.77 22.68 -16.71
N LEU A 180 9.87 21.99 -17.42
CA LEU A 180 10.12 20.67 -17.98
C LEU A 180 11.36 20.66 -18.89
N LYS A 181 11.46 21.60 -19.84
CA LYS A 181 12.60 21.68 -20.76
C LYS A 181 13.92 21.90 -20.03
N LYS A 182 13.93 22.78 -19.05
CA LYS A 182 15.10 23.01 -18.20
C LYS A 182 15.54 21.77 -17.44
N GLN A 183 14.60 20.97 -16.92
CA GLN A 183 14.91 19.71 -16.25
C GLN A 183 15.39 18.64 -17.24
N ALA A 184 14.78 18.56 -18.43
CA ALA A 184 15.19 17.63 -19.48
C ALA A 184 16.64 17.85 -19.93
N GLU A 185 17.08 19.11 -20.10
CA GLU A 185 18.48 19.44 -20.39
C GLU A 185 19.42 18.89 -19.27
N SER A 186 19.06 19.07 -18.02
CA SER A 186 19.87 18.59 -16.89
C SER A 186 19.92 17.05 -16.78
N ALA A 187 18.92 16.35 -17.29
CA ALA A 187 18.79 14.90 -17.30
C ALA A 187 19.28 14.24 -18.60
N ASP A 188 19.83 15.03 -19.53
CA ASP A 188 20.28 14.59 -20.87
C ASP A 188 19.14 13.94 -21.71
N ILE A 189 17.90 14.40 -21.51
CA ILE A 189 16.72 13.97 -22.26
C ILE A 189 16.58 14.88 -23.50
N LYS A 190 16.89 14.36 -24.68
CA LYS A 190 16.99 15.18 -25.91
C LYS A 190 16.61 14.47 -27.21
N SER A 191 16.38 13.17 -27.17
CA SER A 191 16.19 12.35 -28.36
C SER A 191 14.71 11.98 -28.57
N ALA A 192 14.03 12.64 -29.51
CA ALA A 192 12.65 12.28 -29.86
C ALA A 192 12.56 10.84 -30.42
N PRO A 193 11.43 10.14 -30.26
CA PRO A 193 10.25 10.55 -29.52
C PRO A 193 10.43 10.55 -28.01
N PHE A 194 9.60 11.33 -27.31
CA PHE A 194 9.54 11.41 -25.85
C PHE A 194 8.33 10.61 -25.34
N TYR A 195 8.49 9.98 -24.19
CA TYR A 195 7.44 9.19 -23.57
C TYR A 195 7.15 9.70 -22.16
N CYS A 196 5.88 9.59 -21.78
CA CYS A 196 5.44 9.93 -20.44
C CYS A 196 4.61 8.80 -19.82
N ILE A 197 4.95 8.43 -18.58
CA ILE A 197 4.13 7.56 -17.76
C ILE A 197 3.59 8.39 -16.59
N GLN A 198 2.27 8.51 -16.50
CA GLN A 198 1.64 9.09 -15.30
C GLN A 198 1.81 8.13 -14.12
N ARG A 199 2.35 8.65 -13.04
CA ARG A 199 2.63 7.91 -11.79
C ARG A 199 1.64 8.33 -10.73
N LYS A 200 1.05 7.35 -10.05
CA LYS A 200 0.09 7.55 -8.95
C LYS A 200 0.54 6.80 -7.71
N PRO A 201 0.16 7.29 -6.51
CA PRO A 201 0.40 6.57 -5.29
C PRO A 201 -0.48 5.31 -5.25
N LEU A 202 0.13 4.15 -5.01
CA LEU A 202 -0.56 2.87 -4.92
C LEU A 202 -0.34 2.25 -3.54
N PHE A 203 -1.41 1.79 -2.89
CA PHE A 203 -1.32 0.97 -1.70
C PHE A 203 -0.93 -0.46 -2.04
N ILE A 204 0.02 -1.01 -1.30
CA ILE A 204 0.34 -2.45 -1.29
C ILE A 204 0.07 -3.07 0.09
N GLY A 205 -0.35 -2.28 1.07
CA GLY A 205 -0.73 -2.71 2.41
C GLY A 205 -1.00 -1.52 3.33
N SER A 206 -1.47 -1.81 4.53
CA SER A 206 -1.67 -0.85 5.62
C SER A 206 -0.66 -1.08 6.74
N ILE A 207 -0.22 -0.01 7.40
CA ILE A 207 0.66 -0.10 8.58
C ILE A 207 -0.13 -0.02 9.87
N PRO A 208 -1.10 0.93 10.02
CA PRO A 208 -1.89 0.97 11.23
C PRO A 208 -2.51 -0.40 11.54
N GLY A 209 -2.35 -0.85 12.78
CA GLY A 209 -2.70 -2.20 13.13
C GLY A 209 -3.07 -2.39 14.61
N ILE A 210 -3.65 -3.52 14.91
CA ILE A 210 -4.06 -3.93 16.25
C ILE A 210 -2.83 -3.95 17.17
N LYS A 211 -2.93 -3.31 18.33
CA LYS A 211 -1.89 -3.36 19.34
C LYS A 211 -1.78 -4.75 19.96
N VAL A 212 -0.57 -5.28 20.00
CA VAL A 212 -0.25 -6.59 20.63
C VAL A 212 0.95 -6.47 21.56
N ASP A 213 1.13 -7.48 22.40
CA ASP A 213 2.35 -7.68 23.19
C ASP A 213 3.45 -8.42 22.39
N GLU A 214 4.57 -8.75 23.04
CA GLU A 214 5.70 -9.48 22.44
C GLU A 214 5.39 -10.93 22.04
N HIS A 215 4.26 -11.48 22.47
CA HIS A 215 3.74 -12.80 22.11
C HIS A 215 2.64 -12.76 21.05
N CYS A 216 2.40 -11.57 20.46
CA CYS A 216 1.31 -11.30 19.53
C CYS A 216 -0.10 -11.48 20.13
N ARG A 217 -0.26 -11.39 21.48
CA ARG A 217 -1.56 -11.35 22.14
C ARG A 217 -2.16 -9.96 21.99
N VAL A 218 -3.44 -9.89 21.65
CA VAL A 218 -4.14 -8.61 21.54
C VAL A 218 -4.34 -8.00 22.92
N VAL A 219 -4.02 -6.70 23.05
CA VAL A 219 -4.20 -5.96 24.30
C VAL A 219 -5.25 -4.86 24.19
N ASN A 220 -5.94 -4.57 25.28
CA ASN A 220 -6.90 -3.47 25.34
C ASN A 220 -6.22 -2.11 25.57
N GLY A 221 -7.00 -1.03 25.70
CA GLY A 221 -6.49 0.32 25.92
C GLY A 221 -5.71 0.51 27.24
N ALA A 222 -5.89 -0.37 28.25
CA ALA A 222 -5.13 -0.39 29.48
C ALA A 222 -3.84 -1.19 29.38
N GLY A 223 -3.61 -1.91 28.27
CA GLY A 223 -2.46 -2.80 28.07
C GLY A 223 -2.68 -4.21 28.64
N GLU A 224 -3.91 -4.56 29.00
CA GLU A 224 -4.26 -5.88 29.50
C GLU A 224 -4.64 -6.81 28.34
N GLU A 225 -4.29 -8.09 28.40
CA GLU A 225 -4.61 -9.07 27.37
C GLU A 225 -6.13 -9.24 27.20
N ILE A 226 -6.59 -9.26 25.94
CA ILE A 226 -7.93 -9.74 25.61
C ILE A 226 -7.85 -11.26 25.51
N GLY A 227 -8.49 -11.95 26.45
CA GLY A 227 -8.32 -13.39 26.65
C GLY A 227 -8.53 -14.22 25.37
N ASN A 228 -7.60 -15.12 25.09
CA ASN A 228 -7.61 -16.06 23.95
C ASN A 228 -7.52 -15.42 22.56
N LEU A 229 -7.12 -14.14 22.46
CA LEU A 229 -7.06 -13.42 21.18
C LEU A 229 -5.62 -13.03 20.82
N TYR A 230 -5.24 -13.35 19.58
CA TYR A 230 -3.96 -13.01 18.97
C TYR A 230 -4.17 -12.26 17.67
N ALA A 231 -3.15 -11.54 17.21
CA ALA A 231 -3.12 -10.98 15.86
C ALA A 231 -1.76 -11.23 15.20
N ALA A 232 -1.78 -11.50 13.90
CA ALA A 232 -0.58 -11.80 13.12
C ALA A 232 -0.65 -11.24 11.70
N GLY A 233 0.50 -10.89 11.14
CA GLY A 233 0.61 -10.36 9.79
C GLY A 233 0.22 -8.90 9.68
N GLU A 234 -0.28 -8.49 8.51
CA GLU A 234 -0.55 -7.10 8.18
C GLU A 234 -1.50 -6.39 9.17
N VAL A 235 -2.44 -7.13 9.75
CA VAL A 235 -3.41 -6.60 10.71
C VAL A 235 -2.76 -5.99 11.97
N MET A 236 -1.46 -6.24 12.21
CA MET A 236 -0.73 -5.74 13.38
C MET A 236 0.63 -5.08 13.04
N TYR A 237 0.85 -4.68 11.80
CA TYR A 237 2.17 -4.22 11.32
C TYR A 237 2.74 -3.02 12.08
N ALA A 238 1.93 -2.13 12.63
CA ALA A 238 2.42 -1.00 13.43
C ALA A 238 3.20 -1.39 14.69
N ASN A 239 3.13 -2.64 15.13
CA ASN A 239 3.98 -3.14 16.22
C ASN A 239 5.43 -3.46 15.74
N VAL A 240 5.68 -3.43 14.43
CA VAL A 240 6.97 -3.78 13.80
C VAL A 240 7.47 -2.67 12.88
N PHE A 241 6.58 -1.99 12.16
CA PHE A 241 6.93 -0.94 11.20
C PHE A 241 6.61 0.45 11.76
N ASP A 242 7.56 1.37 11.63
CA ASP A 242 7.41 2.76 12.06
C ASP A 242 7.02 3.64 10.87
N GLY A 243 5.71 3.66 10.54
CA GLY A 243 5.09 4.59 9.57
C GLY A 243 5.44 4.40 8.11
N THR A 244 6.45 3.59 7.77
CA THR A 244 6.93 3.37 6.39
C THR A 244 7.28 1.91 6.13
N TYR A 245 7.26 1.53 4.85
CA TYR A 245 7.62 0.17 4.41
C TYR A 245 9.15 0.06 4.30
N PRO A 246 9.84 -0.69 5.17
CA PRO A 246 11.29 -0.62 5.29
C PRO A 246 12.04 -1.23 4.11
N ALA A 247 11.55 -2.34 3.53
CA ALA A 247 12.20 -3.00 2.40
C ALA A 247 11.29 -4.02 1.72
N SER A 248 11.59 -4.37 0.46
CA SER A 248 10.91 -5.47 -0.24
C SER A 248 11.06 -6.78 0.53
N GLY A 249 9.94 -7.50 0.71
CA GLY A 249 9.88 -8.76 1.47
C GLY A 249 9.59 -8.60 2.97
N SER A 250 9.70 -7.39 3.55
CA SER A 250 9.43 -7.16 4.98
C SER A 250 8.02 -7.59 5.39
N GLY A 251 7.01 -7.31 4.57
CA GLY A 251 5.63 -7.70 4.85
C GLY A 251 5.47 -9.22 4.95
N VAL A 252 6.01 -9.98 4.00
CA VAL A 252 5.97 -11.45 4.02
C VAL A 252 6.75 -11.99 5.21
N GLY A 253 7.97 -11.49 5.45
CA GLY A 253 8.81 -11.91 6.57
C GLY A 253 8.12 -11.68 7.92
N THR A 254 7.54 -10.49 8.13
CA THR A 254 6.80 -10.16 9.36
C THR A 254 5.56 -11.03 9.53
N SER A 255 4.81 -11.30 8.45
CA SER A 255 3.62 -12.16 8.52
C SER A 255 3.99 -13.59 8.93
N CYS A 256 5.05 -14.16 8.35
CA CYS A 256 5.54 -15.49 8.74
C CYS A 256 6.02 -15.53 10.19
N TYR A 257 6.78 -14.52 10.60
CA TYR A 257 7.34 -14.44 11.94
C TYR A 257 6.26 -14.30 13.02
N THR A 258 5.38 -13.32 12.87
CA THR A 258 4.29 -13.08 13.83
C THR A 258 3.27 -14.21 13.87
N GLY A 259 2.99 -14.85 12.72
CA GLY A 259 2.19 -16.07 12.66
C GLY A 259 2.81 -17.23 13.44
N ALA A 260 4.14 -17.40 13.36
CA ALA A 260 4.84 -18.44 14.13
C ALA A 260 4.87 -18.14 15.64
N ILE A 261 5.04 -16.87 16.04
CA ILE A 261 5.01 -16.48 17.45
C ILE A 261 3.62 -16.74 18.03
N SER A 262 2.57 -16.19 17.43
CA SER A 262 1.19 -16.32 17.92
C SER A 262 0.76 -17.79 18.01
N ALA A 263 1.11 -18.62 17.03
CA ALA A 263 0.77 -20.03 17.04
C ALA A 263 1.51 -20.82 18.15
N ARG A 264 2.80 -20.52 18.40
CA ARG A 264 3.57 -21.17 19.46
C ARG A 264 3.06 -20.81 20.85
N ASP A 265 2.77 -19.52 21.09
CA ASP A 265 2.24 -19.07 22.38
C ASP A 265 0.83 -19.61 22.62
N ALA A 266 -0.04 -19.55 21.61
CA ALA A 266 -1.37 -20.11 21.67
C ALA A 266 -1.36 -21.61 22.00
N LEU A 267 -0.44 -22.38 21.39
CA LEU A 267 -0.30 -23.82 21.65
C LEU A 267 0.23 -24.08 23.05
N ALA A 268 1.22 -23.33 23.53
CA ALA A 268 1.76 -23.46 24.89
C ALA A 268 0.70 -23.17 25.96
N ALA A 269 -0.21 -22.22 25.70
CA ALA A 269 -1.30 -21.88 26.61
C ALA A 269 -2.46 -22.90 26.59
N LEU A 270 -2.40 -23.95 25.75
CA LEU A 270 -3.36 -25.07 25.72
C LEU A 270 -2.84 -26.33 26.43
N ALA A 271 -1.53 -26.34 26.75
CA ALA A 271 -0.90 -27.48 27.45
C ALA A 271 -1.12 -27.41 28.94
#